data_799cfeb460d138c22d38420323746a00
#
_entry.id   799cfeb460d138c22d38420323746a00
#
_cell.length_a   1.000
_cell.length_b   1.000
_cell.length_c   1.000
_cell.angle_alpha   90.00
_cell.angle_beta   90.00
_cell.angle_gamma   90.00
#
_symmetry.space_group_name_H-M   'P 1'
#
loop_
_entity.id
_entity.type
_entity.pdbx_description
1 polymer ?
#
loop_
_entity_poly.entity_id
_entity_poly.type
_entity_poly.pdbx_seq_one_letter_code
_entity_poly.pdbx_strand_id
1 'polypeptide(L)'
;MLIQPVADLLSRNADHYLIPADVVANVQTNNNLYHAFLVLTKVKYSKIPVLDHGGHFEGLVSLPLITEQMLGFDQLNTEILLQKRVCDVMETRVKTVQNVDDVEETLHLMIDNPFVPVVDEQRIFQGIVTRREFMKSFNFLTHEIGKQYDMIEKDFSTSEKAK
;
A
#
# COMPACT_ATOMS: atom_id res chain seq x y z
N MET A 1 14.00 -6.94 -12.58
CA MET A 1 14.03 -5.82 -13.57
C MET A 1 12.96 -6.09 -14.62
N LEU A 2 11.95 -5.21 -14.68
CA LEU A 2 10.89 -5.28 -15.70
C LEU A 2 11.49 -4.98 -17.08
N ILE A 3 11.01 -5.67 -18.12
CA ILE A 3 11.37 -5.31 -19.49
C ILE A 3 10.76 -3.95 -19.84
N GLN A 4 11.51 -3.13 -20.59
CA GLN A 4 11.14 -1.72 -20.87
C GLN A 4 9.71 -1.53 -21.38
N PRO A 5 9.20 -2.34 -22.36
CA PRO A 5 7.83 -2.21 -22.84
C PRO A 5 6.76 -2.38 -21.75
N VAL A 6 7.01 -3.26 -20.79
CA VAL A 6 6.09 -3.49 -19.64
C VAL A 6 6.15 -2.31 -18.68
N ALA A 7 7.34 -1.82 -18.35
CA ALA A 7 7.52 -0.66 -17.50
C ALA A 7 6.84 0.58 -18.09
N ASP A 8 7.04 0.86 -19.39
CA ASP A 8 6.45 2.00 -20.09
C ASP A 8 4.92 1.96 -20.12
N LEU A 9 4.33 0.77 -20.35
CA LEU A 9 2.87 0.61 -20.35
C LEU A 9 2.27 0.77 -18.95
N LEU A 10 2.96 0.30 -17.91
CA LEU A 10 2.52 0.47 -16.52
C LEU A 10 2.66 1.93 -16.08
N SER A 11 3.76 2.61 -16.41
CA SER A 11 3.96 4.03 -16.06
C SER A 11 2.92 4.95 -16.72
N ARG A 12 2.50 4.67 -17.95
CA ARG A 12 1.42 5.43 -18.62
C ARG A 12 0.09 5.36 -17.88
N ASN A 13 -0.10 4.35 -17.04
CA ASN A 13 -1.30 4.16 -16.22
C ASN A 13 -1.08 4.47 -14.73
N ALA A 14 0.05 5.08 -14.37
CA ALA A 14 0.40 5.35 -12.98
C ALA A 14 -0.68 6.16 -12.24
N ASP A 15 -1.23 7.19 -12.89
CA ASP A 15 -2.31 8.01 -12.33
C ASP A 15 -3.62 7.24 -12.06
N HIS A 16 -3.79 6.06 -12.68
CA HIS A 16 -5.02 5.27 -12.53
C HIS A 16 -5.02 4.34 -11.33
N TYR A 17 -3.87 4.01 -10.75
CA TYR A 17 -3.81 3.12 -9.59
C TYR A 17 -3.45 3.82 -8.28
N LEU A 18 -3.12 5.10 -8.31
CA LEU A 18 -3.02 5.93 -7.11
C LEU A 18 -4.42 6.31 -6.62
N ILE A 19 -4.76 5.92 -5.41
CA ILE A 19 -5.92 6.44 -4.69
C ILE A 19 -5.43 7.66 -3.91
N PRO A 20 -5.90 8.89 -4.24
CA PRO A 20 -5.38 10.11 -3.65
C PRO A 20 -5.73 10.26 -2.17
N ALA A 21 -4.90 11.00 -1.44
CA ALA A 21 -4.97 11.12 0.01
C ALA A 21 -6.32 11.64 0.53
N ASP A 22 -7.00 12.50 -0.24
CA ASP A 22 -8.29 13.09 0.14
C ASP A 22 -9.46 12.10 0.19
N VAL A 23 -9.33 10.96 -0.49
CA VAL A 23 -10.35 9.88 -0.46
C VAL A 23 -9.93 8.67 0.38
N VAL A 24 -8.69 8.67 0.90
CA VAL A 24 -8.18 7.59 1.75
C VAL A 24 -8.54 7.84 3.21
N ALA A 25 -9.26 6.91 3.83
CA ALA A 25 -9.51 6.97 5.27
C ALA A 25 -8.18 6.90 6.05
N ASN A 26 -7.97 7.82 6.95
CA ASN A 26 -6.80 7.91 7.80
C ASN A 26 -7.18 8.37 9.21
N VAL A 27 -6.24 8.31 10.14
CA VAL A 27 -6.38 8.83 11.51
C VAL A 27 -5.15 9.63 11.89
N GLN A 28 -5.31 10.49 12.91
CA GLN A 28 -4.22 11.30 13.45
C GLN A 28 -3.47 10.54 14.54
N THR A 29 -2.18 10.81 14.69
CA THR A 29 -1.32 10.20 15.71
C THR A 29 -1.86 10.38 17.13
N ASN A 30 -2.50 11.51 17.41
CA ASN A 30 -3.05 11.86 18.73
C ASN A 30 -4.51 11.41 18.94
N ASN A 31 -5.18 10.83 17.95
CA ASN A 31 -6.50 10.23 18.17
C ASN A 31 -6.40 9.09 19.18
N ASN A 32 -7.46 8.87 19.97
CA ASN A 32 -7.53 7.68 20.79
C ASN A 32 -7.83 6.43 19.95
N LEU A 33 -7.51 5.26 20.50
CA LEU A 33 -7.70 4.00 19.79
C LEU A 33 -9.17 3.70 19.49
N TYR A 34 -10.09 4.22 20.30
CA TYR A 34 -11.54 4.06 20.07
C TYR A 34 -11.95 4.69 18.73
N HIS A 35 -11.46 5.90 18.44
CA HIS A 35 -11.71 6.56 17.15
C HIS A 35 -11.16 5.72 15.99
N ALA A 36 -9.91 5.26 16.08
CA ALA A 36 -9.30 4.42 15.03
C ALA A 36 -10.05 3.09 14.85
N PHE A 37 -10.51 2.49 15.95
CA PHE A 37 -11.33 1.28 15.92
C PHE A 37 -12.64 1.49 15.15
N LEU A 38 -13.34 2.60 15.41
CA LEU A 38 -14.59 2.94 14.71
C LEU A 38 -14.33 3.19 13.21
N VAL A 39 -13.28 3.94 12.86
CA VAL A 39 -12.93 4.21 11.46
C VAL A 39 -12.65 2.91 10.74
N LEU A 40 -11.74 2.06 11.25
CA LEU A 40 -11.39 0.78 10.65
C LEU A 40 -12.60 -0.14 10.46
N THR A 41 -13.46 -0.21 11.48
CA THR A 41 -14.70 -1.01 11.43
C THR A 41 -15.65 -0.49 10.33
N LYS A 42 -15.75 0.83 10.18
CA LYS A 42 -16.64 1.46 9.20
C LYS A 42 -16.16 1.27 7.77
N VAL A 43 -14.87 1.50 7.53
CA VAL A 43 -14.29 1.41 6.17
C VAL A 43 -13.99 -0.02 5.73
N LYS A 44 -13.95 -0.96 6.68
CA LYS A 44 -13.65 -2.40 6.44
C LYS A 44 -12.28 -2.63 5.80
N TYR A 45 -11.31 -1.76 6.08
CA TYR A 45 -9.92 -1.97 5.68
C TYR A 45 -9.16 -2.73 6.77
N SER A 46 -8.16 -3.49 6.35
CA SER A 46 -7.28 -4.22 7.29
C SER A 46 -6.35 -3.28 8.05
N LYS A 47 -5.89 -2.23 7.40
CA LYS A 47 -5.01 -1.18 7.94
C LYS A 47 -5.40 0.16 7.34
N ILE A 48 -5.14 1.25 8.06
CA ILE A 48 -5.27 2.64 7.56
C ILE A 48 -4.03 3.46 7.90
N PRO A 49 -3.72 4.48 7.07
CA PRO A 49 -2.65 5.43 7.35
C PRO A 49 -2.87 6.22 8.62
N VAL A 50 -1.77 6.50 9.31
CA VAL A 50 -1.68 7.40 10.44
C VAL A 50 -0.86 8.60 10.03
N LEU A 51 -1.45 9.80 10.20
CA LEU A 51 -0.82 11.06 9.83
C LEU A 51 -0.61 11.93 11.07
N ASP A 52 0.34 12.87 10.99
CA ASP A 52 0.42 13.96 11.94
C ASP A 52 -0.48 15.13 11.52
N HIS A 53 -0.49 16.21 12.29
CA HIS A 53 -1.26 17.43 11.97
C HIS A 53 -0.79 18.16 10.71
N GLY A 54 0.44 17.93 10.29
CA GLY A 54 1.01 18.48 9.06
C GLY A 54 0.69 17.66 7.81
N GLY A 55 0.05 16.49 7.98
CA GLY A 55 -0.23 15.56 6.88
C GLY A 55 0.94 14.63 6.55
N HIS A 56 1.97 14.59 7.41
CA HIS A 56 3.08 13.65 7.23
C HIS A 56 2.65 12.23 7.57
N PHE A 57 3.11 11.29 6.77
CA PHE A 57 2.87 9.87 7.01
C PHE A 57 3.74 9.36 8.17
N GLU A 58 3.12 8.89 9.25
CA GLU A 58 3.78 8.43 10.46
C GLU A 58 3.77 6.89 10.60
N GLY A 59 2.79 6.23 10.00
CA GLY A 59 2.69 4.78 10.08
C GLY A 59 1.34 4.21 9.67
N LEU A 60 1.07 3.00 10.12
CA LEU A 60 -0.19 2.30 9.88
C LEU A 60 -0.79 1.82 11.20
N VAL A 61 -2.11 1.82 11.30
CA VAL A 61 -2.84 1.18 12.38
C VAL A 61 -3.82 0.15 11.82
N SER A 62 -3.96 -0.98 12.52
CA SER A 62 -4.83 -2.09 12.13
C SER A 62 -5.74 -2.53 13.28
N LEU A 63 -6.84 -3.23 12.95
CA LEU A 63 -7.71 -3.81 13.98
C LEU A 63 -6.94 -4.76 14.92
N PRO A 64 -6.08 -5.68 14.45
CA PRO A 64 -5.30 -6.53 15.35
C PRO A 64 -4.46 -5.74 16.37
N LEU A 65 -3.76 -4.67 15.94
CA LEU A 65 -2.97 -3.83 16.85
C LEU A 65 -3.83 -3.17 17.93
N ILE A 66 -5.06 -2.77 17.58
CA ILE A 66 -5.99 -2.15 18.52
C ILE A 66 -6.59 -3.20 19.45
N THR A 67 -7.07 -4.33 18.90
CA THR A 67 -7.73 -5.38 19.69
C THR A 67 -6.78 -6.07 20.65
N GLU A 68 -5.50 -6.19 20.29
CA GLU A 68 -4.46 -6.70 21.18
C GLU A 68 -4.37 -5.90 22.49
N GLN A 69 -4.59 -4.57 22.41
CA GLN A 69 -4.59 -3.72 23.59
C GLN A 69 -5.73 -4.00 24.57
N MET A 70 -6.84 -4.55 24.06
CA MET A 70 -8.00 -4.89 24.90
C MET A 70 -7.86 -6.22 25.63
N LEU A 71 -6.88 -7.05 25.23
CA LEU A 71 -6.70 -8.37 25.83
C LEU A 71 -6.16 -8.24 27.26
N GLY A 72 -6.96 -8.58 28.25
CA GLY A 72 -6.57 -8.75 29.64
C GLY A 72 -6.40 -10.24 29.98
N PHE A 73 -6.02 -10.53 31.20
CA PHE A 73 -5.79 -11.93 31.67
C PHE A 73 -7.07 -12.78 31.62
N ASP A 74 -8.22 -12.21 32.00
CA ASP A 74 -9.50 -12.94 32.13
C ASP A 74 -10.67 -12.28 31.39
N GLN A 75 -10.49 -11.07 30.85
CA GLN A 75 -11.57 -10.32 30.21
C GLN A 75 -11.06 -9.28 29.22
N LEU A 76 -11.94 -8.86 28.33
CA LEU A 76 -11.68 -7.73 27.42
C LEU A 76 -11.84 -6.40 28.16
N ASN A 77 -10.79 -5.58 28.12
CA ASN A 77 -10.81 -4.21 28.64
C ASN A 77 -10.98 -3.22 27.50
N THR A 78 -12.21 -2.80 27.25
CA THR A 78 -12.50 -1.83 26.17
C THR A 78 -12.20 -0.38 26.57
N GLU A 79 -12.12 -0.05 27.87
CA GLU A 79 -11.82 1.30 28.35
C GLU A 79 -10.41 1.76 27.96
N ILE A 80 -9.50 0.82 27.77
CA ILE A 80 -8.12 1.09 27.31
C ILE A 80 -8.11 1.85 25.97
N LEU A 81 -9.11 1.66 25.12
CA LEU A 81 -9.21 2.32 23.83
C LEU A 81 -9.43 3.84 23.96
N LEU A 82 -10.00 4.31 25.04
CA LEU A 82 -10.19 5.73 25.33
C LEU A 82 -8.94 6.36 25.95
N GLN A 83 -8.07 5.54 26.57
CA GLN A 83 -6.89 6.00 27.29
C GLN A 83 -5.64 6.05 26.45
N LYS A 84 -5.49 5.10 25.51
CA LYS A 84 -4.33 5.01 24.61
C LYS A 84 -4.56 5.78 23.31
N ARG A 85 -3.46 6.32 22.77
CA ARG A 85 -3.43 7.01 21.47
C ARG A 85 -2.96 6.07 20.37
N VAL A 86 -3.28 6.44 19.13
CA VAL A 86 -2.84 5.71 17.93
C VAL A 86 -1.31 5.62 17.87
N CYS A 87 -0.59 6.68 18.18
CA CYS A 87 0.87 6.70 18.19
C CYS A 87 1.52 5.69 19.15
N ASP A 88 0.79 5.25 20.19
CA ASP A 88 1.31 4.29 21.17
C ASP A 88 1.37 2.85 20.62
N VAL A 89 0.60 2.55 19.56
CA VAL A 89 0.41 1.18 19.05
C VAL A 89 0.62 1.03 17.55
N MET A 90 0.70 2.12 16.80
CA MET A 90 0.86 2.08 15.34
C MET A 90 2.17 1.41 14.92
N GLU A 91 2.15 0.82 13.73
CA GLU A 91 3.33 0.30 13.04
C GLU A 91 4.08 1.46 12.39
N THR A 92 5.31 1.75 12.84
CA THR A 92 6.11 2.86 12.34
C THR A 92 7.14 2.46 11.27
N ARG A 93 7.49 1.16 11.20
CA ARG A 93 8.47 0.65 10.22
C ARG A 93 7.76 0.25 8.92
N VAL A 94 7.15 1.22 8.28
CA VAL A 94 6.40 1.03 7.04
C VAL A 94 7.21 1.56 5.87
N LYS A 95 7.41 0.73 4.85
CA LYS A 95 8.01 1.18 3.60
C LYS A 95 6.99 1.96 2.78
N THR A 96 7.44 3.06 2.20
CA THR A 96 6.65 3.96 1.36
C THR A 96 7.34 4.12 0.01
N VAL A 97 6.61 4.51 -1.03
CA VAL A 97 7.19 4.94 -2.30
C VAL A 97 7.05 6.45 -2.45
N GLN A 98 8.03 7.09 -3.08
CA GLN A 98 7.99 8.52 -3.37
C GLN A 98 7.49 8.78 -4.79
N ASN A 99 7.72 7.85 -5.68
CA ASN A 99 7.30 7.97 -7.07
C ASN A 99 6.44 6.76 -7.44
N VAL A 100 5.20 7.03 -7.85
CA VAL A 100 4.26 6.00 -8.33
C VAL A 100 4.77 5.35 -9.62
N ASP A 101 5.62 6.05 -10.39
CA ASP A 101 6.24 5.53 -11.61
C ASP A 101 7.31 4.47 -11.35
N ASP A 102 7.80 4.36 -10.10
CA ASP A 102 8.66 3.24 -9.71
C ASP A 102 7.82 1.98 -9.49
N VAL A 103 7.41 1.43 -10.63
CA VAL A 103 6.54 0.27 -10.71
C VAL A 103 7.19 -0.96 -10.10
N GLU A 104 8.51 -1.11 -10.27
CA GLU A 104 9.24 -2.28 -9.77
C GLU A 104 9.30 -2.30 -8.24
N GLU A 105 9.62 -1.16 -7.62
CA GLU A 105 9.61 -1.02 -6.16
C GLU A 105 8.21 -1.21 -5.61
N THR A 106 7.21 -0.56 -6.21
CA THR A 106 5.81 -0.67 -5.82
C THR A 106 5.32 -2.12 -5.88
N LEU A 107 5.60 -2.84 -6.96
CA LEU A 107 5.24 -4.24 -7.13
C LEU A 107 5.90 -5.12 -6.06
N HIS A 108 7.19 -4.89 -5.79
CA HIS A 108 7.93 -5.65 -4.78
C HIS A 108 7.32 -5.47 -3.38
N LEU A 109 6.96 -4.24 -3.01
CA LEU A 109 6.33 -3.96 -1.72
C LEU A 109 4.92 -4.54 -1.60
N MET A 110 4.20 -4.70 -2.72
CA MET A 110 2.87 -5.30 -2.74
C MET A 110 2.84 -6.81 -2.53
N ILE A 111 3.98 -7.49 -2.61
CA ILE A 111 4.04 -8.93 -2.35
C ILE A 111 3.52 -9.21 -0.94
N ASP A 112 3.97 -8.45 0.04
CA ASP A 112 3.65 -8.66 1.46
C ASP A 112 2.56 -7.71 2.00
N ASN A 113 2.24 -6.64 1.25
CA ASN A 113 1.32 -5.61 1.72
C ASN A 113 0.08 -5.49 0.81
N PRO A 114 -1.13 -5.29 1.37
CA PRO A 114 -2.35 -5.08 0.58
C PRO A 114 -2.37 -3.74 -0.16
N PHE A 115 -1.61 -2.78 0.32
CA PHE A 115 -1.38 -1.48 -0.30
C PHE A 115 -0.01 -0.91 0.09
N VAL A 116 0.47 0.05 -0.66
CA VAL A 116 1.71 0.78 -0.42
C VAL A 116 1.38 2.27 -0.27
N PRO A 117 1.76 2.91 0.86
CA PRO A 117 1.62 4.36 1.01
C PRO A 117 2.56 5.12 0.09
N VAL A 118 2.05 6.20 -0.49
CA VAL A 118 2.80 7.13 -1.34
C VAL A 118 2.99 8.44 -0.58
N VAL A 119 4.23 8.93 -0.53
CA VAL A 119 4.61 10.18 0.13
C VAL A 119 5.47 11.01 -0.81
N ASP A 120 5.51 12.32 -0.60
CA ASP A 120 6.46 13.18 -1.29
C ASP A 120 7.83 13.24 -0.58
N GLU A 121 8.73 14.08 -1.08
CA GLU A 121 10.08 14.27 -0.51
C GLU A 121 10.05 14.78 0.94
N GLN A 122 9.01 15.48 1.34
CA GLN A 122 8.77 15.98 2.69
C GLN A 122 8.01 14.99 3.57
N ARG A 123 7.74 13.77 3.08
CA ARG A 123 6.92 12.75 3.73
C ARG A 123 5.43 13.10 3.86
N ILE A 124 4.94 14.13 3.14
CA ILE A 124 3.51 14.42 3.07
C ILE A 124 2.80 13.27 2.35
N PHE A 125 1.73 12.78 2.96
CA PHE A 125 0.96 11.67 2.43
C PHE A 125 0.21 12.07 1.16
N GLN A 126 0.50 11.39 0.06
CA GLN A 126 -0.09 11.64 -1.25
C GLN A 126 -1.26 10.69 -1.56
N GLY A 127 -1.27 9.52 -0.93
CA GLY A 127 -2.28 8.51 -1.16
C GLY A 127 -1.76 7.09 -0.98
N ILE A 128 -2.46 6.13 -1.55
CA ILE A 128 -2.07 4.73 -1.54
C ILE A 128 -2.18 4.10 -2.92
N VAL A 129 -1.31 3.14 -3.20
CA VAL A 129 -1.48 2.21 -4.31
C VAL A 129 -1.95 0.89 -3.73
N THR A 130 -3.14 0.43 -4.11
CA THR A 130 -3.66 -0.85 -3.64
C THR A 130 -3.33 -1.97 -4.61
N ARG A 131 -3.16 -3.17 -4.08
CA ARG A 131 -2.96 -4.39 -4.90
C ARG A 131 -4.08 -4.55 -5.93
N ARG A 132 -5.33 -4.22 -5.57
CA ARG A 132 -6.48 -4.31 -6.46
C ARG A 132 -6.36 -3.38 -7.67
N GLU A 133 -6.06 -2.10 -7.43
CA GLU A 133 -5.96 -1.12 -8.53
C GLU A 133 -4.73 -1.42 -9.40
N PHE A 134 -3.63 -1.82 -8.79
CA PHE A 134 -2.44 -2.26 -9.53
C PHE A 134 -2.73 -3.48 -10.42
N MET A 135 -3.45 -4.48 -9.92
CA MET A 135 -3.84 -5.66 -10.71
C MET A 135 -4.77 -5.32 -11.87
N LYS A 136 -5.62 -4.31 -11.74
CA LYS A 136 -6.43 -3.82 -12.88
C LYS A 136 -5.53 -3.26 -13.99
N SER A 137 -4.52 -2.45 -13.63
CA SER A 137 -3.57 -1.90 -14.59
C SER A 137 -2.73 -3.00 -15.22
N PHE A 138 -2.34 -4.01 -14.47
CA PHE A 138 -1.63 -5.16 -15.00
C PHE A 138 -2.50 -5.98 -15.97
N ASN A 139 -3.78 -6.17 -15.66
CA ASN A 139 -4.72 -6.83 -16.58
C ASN A 139 -4.88 -6.03 -17.89
N PHE A 140 -4.99 -4.70 -17.80
CA PHE A 140 -5.01 -3.84 -18.99
C PHE A 140 -3.74 -4.02 -19.83
N LEU A 141 -2.56 -4.05 -19.20
CA LEU A 141 -1.29 -4.27 -19.86
C LEU A 141 -1.28 -5.58 -20.67
N THR A 142 -1.78 -6.68 -20.13
CA THR A 142 -1.80 -7.97 -20.83
C THR A 142 -2.62 -7.93 -22.12
N HIS A 143 -3.64 -7.07 -22.19
CA HIS A 143 -4.43 -6.85 -23.40
C HIS A 143 -3.78 -5.89 -24.39
N GLU A 144 -3.02 -4.90 -23.90
CA GLU A 144 -2.41 -3.87 -24.75
C GLU A 144 -1.06 -4.30 -25.33
N ILE A 145 -0.30 -5.15 -24.62
CA ILE A 145 1.04 -5.54 -25.07
C ILE A 145 1.01 -6.24 -26.44
N GLY A 146 0.03 -7.12 -26.66
CA GLY A 146 -0.12 -7.81 -27.95
C GLY A 146 -0.63 -6.92 -29.09
N LYS A 147 -1.15 -5.71 -28.79
CA LYS A 147 -1.58 -4.73 -29.80
C LYS A 147 -0.46 -3.77 -30.21
N GLN A 148 0.46 -3.48 -29.27
CA GLN A 148 1.49 -2.47 -29.47
C GLN A 148 2.86 -3.05 -29.79
N TYR A 149 3.08 -4.34 -29.50
CA TYR A 149 4.36 -5.02 -29.69
C TYR A 149 4.17 -6.38 -30.36
N ASP A 150 5.01 -6.68 -31.35
CA ASP A 150 5.13 -8.01 -31.91
C ASP A 150 5.99 -8.88 -30.98
N MET A 151 5.37 -9.87 -30.34
CA MET A 151 6.06 -10.79 -29.46
C MET A 151 6.59 -11.97 -30.27
N ILE A 152 7.92 -12.12 -30.32
CA ILE A 152 8.61 -13.25 -30.97
C ILE A 152 9.11 -14.17 -29.87
N GLU A 153 8.68 -15.43 -29.92
CA GLU A 153 9.24 -16.49 -29.06
C GLU A 153 10.71 -16.72 -29.38
N LYS A 154 11.58 -16.57 -28.38
CA LYS A 154 12.99 -16.92 -28.52
C LYS A 154 13.15 -18.43 -28.43
N ASP A 155 13.69 -19.05 -29.49
CA ASP A 155 14.02 -20.44 -29.45
C ASP A 155 15.31 -20.65 -28.63
N PHE A 156 15.17 -21.21 -27.42
CA PHE A 156 16.29 -21.53 -26.53
C PHE A 156 16.96 -22.87 -26.85
N SER A 157 16.50 -23.63 -27.88
CA SER A 157 17.01 -24.97 -28.20
C SER A 157 18.42 -25.00 -28.79
N THR A 158 19.03 -23.83 -29.07
CA THR A 158 20.32 -23.74 -29.78
C THR A 158 21.52 -23.43 -28.87
N SER A 159 21.34 -23.25 -27.53
CA SER A 159 22.44 -22.81 -26.64
C SER A 159 23.19 -23.93 -25.93
N GLU A 160 22.81 -25.21 -26.06
CA GLU A 160 23.47 -26.33 -25.35
C GLU A 160 24.38 -27.23 -26.22
N LYS A 161 24.70 -26.85 -27.45
CA LYS A 161 25.61 -27.66 -28.32
C LYS A 161 26.91 -26.96 -28.66
N ALA A 162 27.44 -26.13 -27.75
CA ALA A 162 28.78 -25.57 -27.91
C ALA A 162 29.53 -25.60 -26.59
N LYS A 163 29.91 -26.81 -26.16
CA LYS A 163 31.06 -27.10 -25.30
C LYS A 163 31.41 -28.60 -25.43
#